data_0e0faeb8cb36c00c03562890972b7105
#
_entry.id   0e0faeb8cb36c00c03562890972b7105
#
_cell.length_a   1.000
_cell.length_b   1.000
_cell.length_c   1.000
_cell.angle_alpha   90.00
_cell.angle_beta   90.00
_cell.angle_gamma   90.00
#
_symmetry.space_group_name_H-M   'P 1'
#
loop_
_entity.id
_entity.type
_entity.pdbx_description
1 polymer ?
#
loop_
_entity_poly.entity_id
_entity_poly.type
_entity_poly.pdbx_seq_one_letter_code
_entity_poly.pdbx_strand_id
1 'polypeptide(L)'
;MRARSESKSTVSPQELIRLMNQGALVLDLRPAEQYQAGHLSGARQMNSDQILKAADTLKKYKEKPVVVYDDSGSLGGPAVRQLAAQGFTQAFALRGGLAAWRADNLPLARA
;
A
#
# COMPACT_ATOMS: atom_id res chain seq x y z
N MET A 1 -21.35 -16.02 2.85
CA MET A 1 -20.75 -15.82 2.74
C MET A 1 -19.84 -15.38 2.56
N ARG A 2 -19.46 -15.30 2.47
CA ARG A 2 -18.78 -14.85 2.38
C ARG A 2 -17.62 -14.74 1.87
N ALA A 3 -17.25 -15.13 1.52
CA ALA A 3 -16.16 -15.21 0.61
C ALA A 3 -15.52 -13.95 0.22
N ARG A 4 -16.09 -12.96 0.45
CA ARG A 4 -15.52 -11.75 0.04
C ARG A 4 -14.58 -11.17 1.00
N SER A 5 -14.24 -11.89 2.05
CA SER A 5 -13.26 -11.40 2.98
C SER A 5 -11.89 -11.22 2.32
N GLU A 6 -11.56 -12.02 1.29
CA GLU A 6 -10.28 -11.82 0.63
C GLU A 6 -10.22 -10.50 -0.11
N SER A 7 -11.30 -10.11 -0.75
CA SER A 7 -11.28 -8.90 -1.54
C SER A 7 -11.23 -7.66 -0.68
N LYS A 8 -11.48 -7.81 0.61
CA LYS A 8 -11.43 -6.65 1.51
C LYS A 8 -10.04 -6.20 1.83
N SER A 9 -9.04 -7.01 1.56
CA SER A 9 -7.65 -6.64 1.86
C SER A 9 -6.90 -6.13 0.64
N THR A 10 -7.56 -6.03 -0.52
CA THR A 10 -6.93 -5.50 -1.71
C THR A 10 -7.80 -4.42 -2.34
N VAL A 11 -7.15 -3.54 -3.08
CA VAL A 11 -7.86 -2.49 -3.83
C VAL A 11 -7.33 -2.46 -5.26
N SER A 12 -8.19 -2.06 -6.18
CA SER A 12 -7.80 -1.85 -7.57
C SER A 12 -7.08 -0.51 -7.70
N PRO A 13 -6.39 -0.26 -8.83
CA PRO A 13 -5.81 1.06 -9.06
C PRO A 13 -6.84 2.19 -8.96
N GLN A 14 -8.05 1.98 -9.45
CA GLN A 14 -9.09 3.01 -9.41
C GLN A 14 -9.53 3.29 -7.97
N GLU A 15 -9.68 2.23 -7.18
CA GLU A 15 -10.01 2.39 -5.77
C GLU A 15 -8.90 3.11 -5.01
N LEU A 16 -7.64 2.80 -5.34
CA LEU A 16 -6.52 3.46 -4.72
C LEU A 16 -6.53 4.96 -5.02
N ILE A 17 -6.82 5.35 -6.26
CA ILE A 17 -6.91 6.76 -6.60
C ILE A 17 -7.94 7.46 -5.72
N ARG A 18 -9.10 6.83 -5.54
CA ARG A 18 -10.14 7.41 -4.69
C ARG A 18 -9.65 7.58 -3.25
N LEU A 19 -8.98 6.55 -2.73
CA LEU A 19 -8.46 6.60 -1.37
C LEU A 19 -7.37 7.66 -1.23
N MET A 20 -6.50 7.80 -2.24
CA MET A 20 -5.46 8.82 -2.23
C MET A 20 -6.09 10.22 -2.18
N ASN A 21 -7.18 10.42 -2.91
CA ASN A 21 -7.89 11.70 -2.88
C ASN A 21 -8.52 11.98 -1.52
N GLN A 22 -8.72 10.95 -0.72
CA GLN A 22 -9.26 11.07 0.63
C GLN A 22 -8.16 11.12 1.69
N GLY A 23 -6.91 11.19 1.27
CA GLY A 23 -5.80 11.34 2.20
C GLY A 23 -5.19 10.03 2.69
N ALA A 24 -5.42 8.92 1.97
CA ALA A 24 -4.84 7.64 2.36
C ALA A 24 -3.32 7.71 2.38
N LEU A 25 -2.72 6.99 3.32
CA LEU A 25 -1.27 6.81 3.35
C LEU A 25 -0.91 5.68 2.40
N VAL A 26 0.09 5.91 1.54
CA VAL A 26 0.54 4.92 0.58
C VAL A 26 2.00 4.56 0.88
N LEU A 27 2.28 3.26 0.98
CA LEU A 27 3.61 2.77 1.32
C LEU A 27 4.16 1.89 0.20
N ASP A 28 5.34 2.26 -0.28
CA ASP A 28 6.06 1.52 -1.31
C ASP A 28 7.02 0.56 -0.61
N LEU A 29 6.82 -0.73 -0.84
CA LEU A 29 7.59 -1.77 -0.17
C LEU A 29 8.88 -2.13 -0.90
N ARG A 30 9.17 -1.49 -2.03
CA ARG A 30 10.33 -1.81 -2.85
C ARG A 30 11.60 -1.16 -2.29
N PRO A 31 12.77 -1.65 -2.74
CA PRO A 31 14.03 -0.99 -2.35
C PRO A 31 14.06 0.48 -2.76
N ALA A 32 14.83 1.26 -2.02
CA ALA A 32 14.90 2.70 -2.21
C ALA A 32 15.25 3.11 -3.64
N GLU A 33 16.14 2.34 -4.30
CA GLU A 33 16.52 2.65 -5.67
C GLU A 33 15.35 2.58 -6.64
N GLN A 34 14.50 1.57 -6.47
CA GLN A 34 13.33 1.41 -7.32
C GLN A 34 12.31 2.49 -7.03
N TYR A 35 12.13 2.81 -5.75
CA TYR A 35 11.25 3.89 -5.34
C TYR A 35 11.65 5.22 -5.99
N GLN A 36 12.94 5.52 -5.99
CA GLN A 36 13.43 6.78 -6.55
C GLN A 36 13.23 6.86 -8.06
N ALA A 37 13.31 5.72 -8.73
CA ALA A 37 13.14 5.68 -10.19
C ALA A 37 11.69 5.93 -10.61
N GLY A 38 10.74 5.68 -9.73
CA GLY A 38 9.34 5.93 -10.01
C GLY A 38 8.46 5.30 -8.96
N HIS A 39 7.53 6.05 -8.40
CA HIS A 39 6.63 5.58 -7.35
C HIS A 39 5.29 6.32 -7.45
N LEU A 40 4.29 5.83 -6.74
CA LEU A 40 3.02 6.53 -6.69
C LEU A 40 3.20 7.87 -5.98
N SER A 41 2.55 8.91 -6.49
CA SER A 41 2.66 10.25 -5.94
C SER A 41 2.32 10.25 -4.44
N GLY A 42 3.21 10.81 -3.64
CA GLY A 42 3.01 10.89 -2.21
C GLY A 42 3.32 9.62 -1.44
N ALA A 43 3.68 8.52 -2.12
CA ALA A 43 4.03 7.29 -1.43
C ALA A 43 5.32 7.45 -0.64
N ARG A 44 5.40 6.76 0.49
CA ARG A 44 6.61 6.69 1.29
C ARG A 44 7.24 5.32 1.13
N GLN A 45 8.54 5.25 1.00
CA GLN A 45 9.24 3.98 0.92
C GLN A 45 9.36 3.38 2.32
N MET A 46 9.02 2.08 2.46
CA MET A 46 9.04 1.43 3.75
C MET A 46 9.25 -0.06 3.56
N ASN A 47 10.37 -0.58 4.03
CA ASN A 47 10.67 -2.00 3.88
C ASN A 47 9.95 -2.82 4.96
N SER A 48 10.10 -4.16 4.89
CA SER A 48 9.41 -5.07 5.80
C SER A 48 9.74 -4.83 7.26
N ASP A 49 11.01 -4.53 7.57
CA ASP A 49 11.41 -4.27 8.94
C ASP A 49 10.75 -3.01 9.49
N GLN A 50 10.62 -2.00 8.65
CA GLN A 50 9.97 -0.75 9.04
C GLN A 50 8.47 -0.95 9.26
N ILE A 51 7.85 -1.83 8.45
CA ILE A 51 6.43 -2.15 8.62
C ILE A 51 6.17 -2.75 10.01
N LEU A 52 7.11 -3.55 10.51
CA LEU A 52 6.96 -4.15 11.84
C LEU A 52 6.93 -3.11 12.96
N LYS A 53 7.39 -1.90 12.70
CA LYS A 53 7.40 -0.82 13.68
C LYS A 53 6.35 0.25 13.40
N ALA A 54 5.42 -0.03 12.50
CA ALA A 54 4.45 0.97 12.08
C ALA A 54 3.54 1.44 13.22
N ALA A 55 3.28 0.58 14.21
CA ALA A 55 2.46 0.98 15.35
C ALA A 55 2.98 2.24 16.04
N ASP A 56 4.30 2.42 16.03
CA ASP A 56 4.92 3.60 16.62
C ASP A 56 5.12 4.73 15.62
N THR A 57 5.64 4.39 14.43
CA THR A 57 6.05 5.40 13.46
C THR A 57 4.89 5.98 12.66
N LEU A 58 3.81 5.22 12.53
CA LEU A 58 2.64 5.64 11.76
C LEU A 58 1.38 5.66 12.62
N LYS A 59 1.54 5.91 13.90
CA LYS A 59 0.47 5.81 14.88
C LYS A 59 -0.79 6.59 14.49
N LYS A 60 -0.62 7.76 13.92
CA LYS A 60 -1.76 8.60 13.58
C LYS A 60 -2.60 8.05 12.43
N TYR A 61 -2.10 7.04 11.74
CA TYR A 61 -2.80 6.45 10.60
C TYR A 61 -3.56 5.17 10.95
N LYS A 62 -3.59 4.76 12.20
CA LYS A 62 -4.18 3.46 12.58
C LYS A 62 -5.63 3.30 12.17
N GLU A 63 -6.38 4.38 12.13
CA GLU A 63 -7.79 4.33 11.75
C GLU A 63 -8.06 4.97 10.39
N LYS A 64 -7.01 5.19 9.62
CA LYS A 64 -7.11 5.77 8.29
C LYS A 64 -6.70 4.74 7.25
N PRO A 65 -7.16 4.91 6.00
CA PRO A 65 -6.75 3.98 4.95
C PRO A 65 -5.23 4.02 4.76
N VAL A 66 -4.63 2.83 4.74
CA VAL A 66 -3.20 2.65 4.45
C VAL A 66 -3.12 1.61 3.35
N VAL A 67 -2.47 1.96 2.24
CA VAL A 67 -2.34 1.05 1.10
C VAL A 67 -0.85 0.79 0.86
N VAL A 68 -0.49 -0.49 0.76
CA VAL A 68 0.88 -0.89 0.49
C VAL A 68 0.99 -1.45 -0.91
N TYR A 69 2.16 -1.35 -1.54
CA TYR A 69 2.36 -1.97 -2.84
C TYR A 69 3.84 -2.32 -3.06
N ASP A 70 4.03 -3.31 -3.92
CA ASP A 70 5.33 -3.67 -4.45
C ASP A 70 5.19 -3.78 -5.97
N ASP A 71 6.10 -4.46 -6.65
CA ASP A 71 6.03 -4.55 -8.11
C ASP A 71 4.87 -5.41 -8.60
N SER A 72 4.64 -6.56 -7.97
CA SER A 72 3.71 -7.56 -8.50
C SER A 72 2.51 -7.85 -7.58
N GLY A 73 2.55 -7.34 -6.36
CA GLY A 73 1.52 -7.62 -5.37
C GLY A 73 1.89 -8.74 -4.41
N SER A 74 3.03 -9.40 -4.57
CA SER A 74 3.38 -10.57 -3.76
C SER A 74 3.72 -10.21 -2.30
N LEU A 75 4.21 -9.02 -2.05
CA LEU A 75 4.57 -8.60 -0.68
C LEU A 75 3.42 -7.92 0.05
N GLY A 76 2.35 -7.60 -0.66
CA GLY A 76 1.26 -6.84 -0.07
C GLY A 76 0.52 -7.58 1.04
N GLY A 77 0.21 -8.86 0.80
CA GLY A 77 -0.53 -9.63 1.79
C GLY A 77 0.17 -9.72 3.14
N PRO A 78 1.44 -10.13 3.17
CA PRO A 78 2.17 -10.15 4.44
C PRO A 78 2.22 -8.77 5.12
N ALA A 79 2.43 -7.70 4.36
CA ALA A 79 2.49 -6.36 4.93
C ALA A 79 1.13 -5.95 5.54
N VAL A 80 0.04 -6.25 4.84
CA VAL A 80 -1.30 -5.96 5.36
C VAL A 80 -1.54 -6.71 6.68
N ARG A 81 -1.15 -7.99 6.73
CA ARG A 81 -1.34 -8.75 7.96
C ARG A 81 -0.52 -8.18 9.12
N GLN A 82 0.70 -7.71 8.84
CA GLN A 82 1.52 -7.09 9.87
C GLN A 82 0.89 -5.79 10.36
N LEU A 83 0.36 -4.98 9.45
CA LEU A 83 -0.30 -3.75 9.84
C LEU A 83 -1.56 -4.02 10.66
N ALA A 84 -2.37 -4.99 10.22
CA ALA A 84 -3.59 -5.34 10.96
C ALA A 84 -3.26 -5.81 12.38
N ALA A 85 -2.20 -6.62 12.52
CA ALA A 85 -1.77 -7.09 13.83
C ALA A 85 -1.34 -5.95 14.75
N GLN A 86 -0.94 -4.82 14.20
CA GLN A 86 -0.51 -3.66 14.95
C GLN A 86 -1.63 -2.64 15.18
N GLY A 87 -2.87 -2.98 14.81
CA GLY A 87 -4.02 -2.13 15.09
C GLY A 87 -4.47 -1.23 13.95
N PHE A 88 -3.92 -1.42 12.76
CA PHE A 88 -4.36 -0.64 11.59
C PHE A 88 -5.66 -1.26 11.06
N THR A 89 -6.74 -0.51 11.11
CA THR A 89 -8.08 -1.02 10.83
C THR A 89 -8.44 -1.02 9.35
N GLN A 90 -7.72 -0.27 8.53
CA GLN A 90 -8.01 -0.13 7.11
C GLN A 90 -6.74 -0.30 6.27
N ALA A 91 -6.07 -1.45 6.42
CA ALA A 91 -4.86 -1.74 5.66
C ALA A 91 -5.21 -2.56 4.43
N PHE A 92 -4.71 -2.13 3.28
CA PHE A 92 -4.99 -2.76 1.99
C PHE A 92 -3.71 -2.89 1.17
N ALA A 93 -3.72 -3.82 0.22
CA ALA A 93 -2.65 -3.95 -0.76
C ALA A 93 -3.19 -3.60 -2.14
N LEU A 94 -2.36 -2.96 -2.95
CA LEU A 94 -2.73 -2.69 -4.35
C LEU A 94 -2.68 -4.01 -5.11
N ARG A 95 -3.84 -4.42 -5.63
CA ARG A 95 -3.95 -5.68 -6.36
C ARG A 95 -3.10 -5.61 -7.62
N GLY A 96 -2.22 -6.60 -7.79
CA GLY A 96 -1.30 -6.63 -8.92
C GLY A 96 -0.14 -5.66 -8.82
N GLY A 97 -0.05 -4.90 -7.73
CA GLY A 97 1.08 -4.03 -7.48
C GLY A 97 1.28 -2.96 -8.54
N LEU A 98 2.52 -2.50 -8.64
CA LEU A 98 2.86 -1.45 -9.59
C LEU A 98 2.64 -1.88 -11.04
N ALA A 99 2.75 -3.18 -11.32
CA ALA A 99 2.48 -3.69 -12.67
C ALA A 99 1.05 -3.39 -13.11
N ALA A 100 0.08 -3.56 -12.20
CA ALA A 100 -1.31 -3.24 -12.52
C ALA A 100 -1.52 -1.74 -12.72
N TRP A 101 -0.84 -0.93 -11.92
CA TRP A 101 -0.89 0.52 -12.04
C TRP A 101 -0.40 0.97 -13.42
N ARG A 102 0.75 0.42 -13.84
CA ARG A 102 1.32 0.73 -15.16
C ARG A 102 0.46 0.23 -16.29
N ALA A 103 -0.16 -0.94 -16.12
CA ALA A 103 -1.03 -1.50 -17.15
C ALA A 103 -2.22 -0.58 -17.44
N ASP A 104 -2.65 0.18 -16.44
CA ASP A 104 -3.71 1.16 -16.59
C ASP A 104 -3.19 2.52 -17.05
N ASN A 105 -1.93 2.60 -17.40
CA ASN A 105 -1.29 3.84 -17.88
C ASN A 105 -1.37 4.99 -16.89
N LEU A 106 -1.31 4.67 -15.61
CA LEU A 106 -1.37 5.69 -14.58
C LEU A 106 0.03 6.26 -14.29
N PRO A 107 0.11 7.52 -13.90
CA PRO A 107 1.41 8.20 -13.79
C PRO A 107 2.17 7.83 -12.54
N LEU A 108 3.50 7.98 -12.61
CA LEU A 108 4.40 7.81 -11.47
C LEU A 108 5.14 9.10 -11.20
N ALA A 109 5.41 9.35 -9.93
CA ALA A 109 6.29 10.43 -9.51
C ALA A 109 7.72 9.93 -9.43
N ARG A 110 8.68 10.84 -9.40
CA ARG A 110 10.09 10.52 -9.22
C ARG A 110 10.68 11.37 -8.11
N ALA A 111 11.58 10.75 -7.38
CA ALA A 111 12.27 11.47 -6.32
C ALA A 111 13.34 12.38 -6.88
#